data_d5d4ecfba07a548f3dbca21927f3eb49
#
_entry.id   d5d4ecfba07a548f3dbca21927f3eb49
#
_cell.length_a   1.000
_cell.length_b   1.000
_cell.length_c   1.000
_cell.angle_alpha   90.00
_cell.angle_beta   90.00
_cell.angle_gamma   90.00
#
_symmetry.space_group_name_H-M   'P 1'
#
loop_
_entity.id
_entity.type
_entity.pdbx_description
1 polymer ?
#
loop_
_entity_poly.entity_id
_entity_poly.type
_entity_poly.pdbx_seq_one_letter_code
_entity_poly.pdbx_strand_id
1 'polypeptide(L)'
;MSELTQDSVKEAIKGYIEPHLEKDLVTAKMVKGVDIDGGKVTVKVELGFPANGVLEQISDGVKAQVAALAGVSEVAVDITTKIVAHSVQKALKPIDNIKNIIAVASGKGGVGKSTTAVNLALALAEEGARVGVLDADIYGPSQPRMLGITGKPESTDGKTLEPMVGYGLQAMSIGFLIDEETPMIWRGPMVTQALEQLLNDTNWADLDYLVVDLPPGTGDTQLTLAQKVPVSGAVIVTTPQDIALLDARKGLKMFEKVEVPVLGIVENMSTHICSNCGHEEHIFGSGGGASMANQYHVDLLGSLPLDIRIREETDGGKPTVVAEPDARISQIYREIARKTAAKLSLQAKDYAAKFPNIVIQNN
;
A
#
# COMPACT_ATOMS: atom_id res chain seq x y z
N MET A 1 21.36 25.04 33.19
CA MET A 1 20.09 24.37 32.83
C MET A 1 19.80 24.78 31.40
N SER A 2 19.72 23.85 30.49
CA SER A 2 19.35 24.18 29.09
C SER A 2 17.93 24.74 29.10
N GLU A 3 17.75 25.89 28.50
CA GLU A 3 16.45 26.56 28.34
C GLU A 3 15.51 25.67 27.50
N LEU A 4 14.26 25.58 27.94
CA LEU A 4 13.23 24.83 27.20
C LEU A 4 12.87 25.64 25.94
N THR A 5 13.31 25.15 24.76
CA THR A 5 13.12 25.80 23.46
C THR A 5 12.48 24.85 22.47
N GLN A 6 11.90 25.37 21.38
CA GLN A 6 11.36 24.54 20.31
C GLN A 6 12.41 23.61 19.70
N ASP A 7 13.67 24.05 19.61
CA ASP A 7 14.77 23.25 19.06
C ASP A 7 15.18 22.14 20.02
N SER A 8 15.22 22.40 21.35
CA SER A 8 15.47 21.34 22.33
C SER A 8 14.38 20.26 22.33
N VAL A 9 13.10 20.66 22.15
CA VAL A 9 11.97 19.73 22.01
C VAL A 9 12.10 18.91 20.73
N LYS A 10 12.38 19.53 19.58
CA LYS A 10 12.59 18.80 18.32
C LYS A 10 13.76 17.83 18.41
N GLU A 11 14.85 18.22 19.06
CA GLU A 11 16.00 17.31 19.25
C GLU A 11 15.62 16.12 20.13
N ALA A 12 14.84 16.32 21.19
CA ALA A 12 14.34 15.23 22.01
C ALA A 12 13.44 14.27 21.21
N ILE A 13 12.52 14.79 20.35
CA ILE A 13 11.64 13.98 19.52
C ILE A 13 12.43 13.05 18.59
N LYS A 14 13.62 13.39 18.14
CA LYS A 14 14.48 12.51 17.35
C LYS A 14 14.85 11.20 18.06
N GLY A 15 14.75 11.16 19.38
CA GLY A 15 14.90 9.91 20.15
C GLY A 15 13.79 8.89 19.94
N TYR A 16 12.64 9.30 19.38
CA TYR A 16 11.56 8.39 19.00
C TYR A 16 11.70 8.02 17.53
N ILE A 17 12.11 6.79 17.26
CA ILE A 17 12.10 6.22 15.91
C ILE A 17 10.75 5.57 15.68
N GLU A 18 9.98 6.09 14.71
CA GLU A 18 8.68 5.54 14.35
C GLU A 18 8.89 4.19 13.62
N PRO A 19 8.29 3.09 14.12
CA PRO A 19 8.62 1.74 13.64
C PRO A 19 8.32 1.48 12.17
N HIS A 20 7.26 2.09 11.61
CA HIS A 20 6.87 1.87 10.21
C HIS A 20 7.67 2.74 9.23
N LEU A 21 8.12 3.93 9.67
CA LEU A 21 9.01 4.82 8.91
C LEU A 21 10.48 4.42 9.02
N GLU A 22 10.86 3.73 10.10
CA GLU A 22 12.25 3.49 10.50
C GLU A 22 13.09 4.77 10.59
N LYS A 23 12.40 5.87 10.91
CA LYS A 23 12.96 7.22 11.04
C LYS A 23 12.27 8.00 12.16
N ASP A 24 12.94 8.99 12.71
CA ASP A 24 12.30 9.95 13.59
C ASP A 24 11.38 10.91 12.81
N LEU A 25 10.36 11.42 13.52
CA LEU A 25 9.33 12.27 12.91
C LEU A 25 9.85 13.67 12.49
N VAL A 26 10.95 14.14 13.08
CA VAL A 26 11.56 15.43 12.70
C VAL A 26 12.29 15.31 11.38
N THR A 27 13.15 14.30 11.24
CA THR A 27 13.85 13.99 9.98
C THR A 27 12.87 13.62 8.86
N ALA A 28 11.78 12.93 9.18
CA ALA A 28 10.69 12.65 8.25
C ALA A 28 9.84 13.87 7.89
N LYS A 29 10.11 15.06 8.49
CA LYS A 29 9.37 16.33 8.28
C LYS A 29 7.88 16.23 8.64
N MET A 30 7.55 15.38 9.60
CA MET A 30 6.18 15.19 10.08
C MET A 30 5.85 16.05 11.30
N VAL A 31 6.85 16.55 12.06
CA VAL A 31 6.64 17.56 13.09
C VAL A 31 6.44 18.92 12.43
N LYS A 32 5.22 19.48 12.57
CA LYS A 32 4.81 20.75 11.94
C LYS A 32 4.96 21.96 12.86
N GLY A 33 4.87 21.75 14.16
CA GLY A 33 4.99 22.82 15.14
C GLY A 33 5.23 22.30 16.55
N VAL A 34 5.81 23.16 17.36
CA VAL A 34 6.00 22.97 18.81
C VAL A 34 5.60 24.25 19.47
N ASP A 35 4.56 24.21 20.29
CA ASP A 35 4.11 25.36 21.10
C ASP A 35 4.53 25.12 22.55
N ILE A 36 5.11 26.14 23.19
CA ILE A 36 5.57 26.09 24.57
C ILE A 36 4.91 27.22 25.35
N ASP A 37 4.17 26.88 26.40
CA ASP A 37 3.56 27.82 27.34
C ASP A 37 3.99 27.45 28.77
N GLY A 38 5.01 28.14 29.27
CA GLY A 38 5.68 27.79 30.53
C GLY A 38 6.26 26.38 30.46
N GLY A 39 5.76 25.47 31.30
CA GLY A 39 6.18 24.05 31.30
C GLY A 39 5.29 23.13 30.44
N LYS A 40 4.25 23.67 29.77
CA LYS A 40 3.36 22.90 28.90
C LYS A 40 3.88 22.93 27.46
N VAL A 41 4.01 21.74 26.86
CA VAL A 41 4.52 21.58 25.49
C VAL A 41 3.45 20.90 24.64
N THR A 42 3.07 21.53 23.53
CA THR A 42 2.18 20.91 22.52
C THR A 42 2.97 20.65 21.25
N VAL A 43 3.03 19.38 20.83
CA VAL A 43 3.70 18.95 19.59
C VAL A 43 2.64 18.68 18.52
N LYS A 44 2.74 19.35 17.37
CA LYS A 44 1.84 19.14 16.21
C LYS A 44 2.52 18.22 15.22
N VAL A 45 1.91 17.06 14.97
CA VAL A 45 2.40 16.03 14.03
C VAL A 45 1.41 15.87 12.89
N GLU A 46 1.90 15.89 11.66
CA GLU A 46 1.12 15.60 10.45
C GLU A 46 1.73 14.36 9.77
N LEU A 47 1.10 13.20 9.96
CA LEU A 47 1.53 11.95 9.35
C LEU A 47 1.22 11.95 7.86
N GLY A 48 2.16 11.50 7.03
CA GLY A 48 2.01 11.33 5.59
C GLY A 48 1.39 9.97 5.19
N PHE A 49 1.00 9.15 6.15
CA PHE A 49 0.46 7.80 5.96
C PHE A 49 -0.68 7.52 6.94
N PRO A 50 -1.62 6.61 6.61
CA PRO A 50 -2.73 6.25 7.48
C PRO A 50 -2.23 5.38 8.64
N ALA A 51 -2.65 5.70 9.86
CA ALA A 51 -2.09 5.10 11.08
C ALA A 51 -3.11 5.05 12.24
N ASN A 52 -4.41 4.95 11.96
CA ASN A 52 -5.45 5.01 12.99
C ASN A 52 -5.21 4.01 14.12
N GLY A 53 -4.75 2.80 13.79
CA GLY A 53 -4.51 1.75 14.78
C GLY A 53 -3.28 1.97 15.67
N VAL A 54 -2.46 2.99 15.44
CA VAL A 54 -1.20 3.24 16.20
C VAL A 54 -1.00 4.70 16.62
N LEU A 55 -2.01 5.55 16.46
CA LEU A 55 -1.92 6.97 16.83
C LEU A 55 -1.56 7.16 18.31
N GLU A 56 -2.13 6.37 19.20
CA GLU A 56 -1.84 6.43 20.63
C GLU A 56 -0.39 6.03 20.92
N GLN A 57 0.10 4.96 20.29
CA GLN A 57 1.50 4.53 20.41
C GLN A 57 2.47 5.60 19.93
N ILE A 58 2.19 6.27 18.81
CA ILE A 58 3.01 7.38 18.30
C ILE A 58 2.97 8.56 19.28
N SER A 59 1.78 8.91 19.76
CA SER A 59 1.61 9.99 20.75
C SER A 59 2.42 9.72 22.02
N ASP A 60 2.34 8.53 22.57
CA ASP A 60 3.03 8.16 23.81
C ASP A 60 4.54 8.09 23.61
N GLY A 61 5.00 7.60 22.45
CA GLY A 61 6.41 7.62 22.09
C GLY A 61 7.00 9.04 22.06
N VAL A 62 6.28 9.98 21.45
CA VAL A 62 6.70 11.39 21.40
C VAL A 62 6.63 12.03 22.80
N LYS A 63 5.52 11.80 23.55
CA LYS A 63 5.37 12.31 24.93
C LYS A 63 6.52 11.87 25.84
N ALA A 64 6.91 10.59 25.76
CA ALA A 64 7.98 10.04 26.57
C ALA A 64 9.32 10.79 26.36
N GLN A 65 9.65 11.14 25.12
CA GLN A 65 10.87 11.87 24.79
C GLN A 65 10.83 13.32 25.31
N VAL A 66 9.71 14.00 25.12
CA VAL A 66 9.58 15.41 25.48
C VAL A 66 9.44 15.59 27.00
N ALA A 67 8.75 14.71 27.69
CA ALA A 67 8.58 14.75 29.14
C ALA A 67 9.91 14.56 29.92
N ALA A 68 10.93 13.98 29.28
CA ALA A 68 12.24 13.83 29.87
C ALA A 68 13.05 15.16 29.94
N LEU A 69 12.60 16.22 29.27
CA LEU A 69 13.28 17.51 29.27
C LEU A 69 13.04 18.29 30.58
N ALA A 70 14.07 18.91 31.04
CA ALA A 70 13.98 19.77 32.24
C ALA A 70 13.05 20.96 31.97
N GLY A 71 12.14 21.22 32.92
CA GLY A 71 11.17 22.32 32.82
C GLY A 71 9.85 21.94 32.15
N VAL A 72 9.69 20.74 31.62
CA VAL A 72 8.42 20.22 31.08
C VAL A 72 7.56 19.70 32.24
N SER A 73 6.31 20.17 32.33
CA SER A 73 5.31 19.73 33.30
C SER A 73 4.16 18.94 32.66
N GLU A 74 3.86 19.22 31.39
CA GLU A 74 2.78 18.58 30.65
C GLU A 74 3.11 18.52 29.17
N VAL A 75 2.76 17.41 28.49
CA VAL A 75 2.98 17.22 27.04
C VAL A 75 1.67 16.80 26.38
N ALA A 76 1.25 17.58 25.40
CA ALA A 76 0.17 17.23 24.47
C ALA A 76 0.77 16.93 23.09
N VAL A 77 0.19 15.97 22.38
CA VAL A 77 0.59 15.65 20.99
C VAL A 77 -0.68 15.61 20.12
N ASP A 78 -0.76 16.56 19.19
CA ASP A 78 -1.85 16.67 18.22
C ASP A 78 -1.42 15.98 16.94
N ILE A 79 -2.03 14.84 16.62
CA ILE A 79 -1.69 14.07 15.42
C ILE A 79 -2.82 14.22 14.40
N THR A 80 -2.43 14.60 13.18
CA THR A 80 -3.31 14.62 12.01
C THR A 80 -2.69 13.76 10.91
N THR A 81 -3.53 13.24 10.00
CA THR A 81 -3.08 12.49 8.83
C THR A 81 -3.37 13.29 7.57
N LYS A 82 -2.35 13.42 6.71
CA LYS A 82 -2.49 14.10 5.41
C LYS A 82 -1.72 13.36 4.34
N ILE A 83 -2.43 12.49 3.63
CA ILE A 83 -1.89 11.75 2.50
C ILE A 83 -1.81 12.68 1.28
N VAL A 84 -0.62 12.79 0.70
CA VAL A 84 -0.36 13.63 -0.47
C VAL A 84 -0.01 12.75 -1.68
N ALA A 85 -0.15 13.30 -2.89
CA ALA A 85 0.30 12.64 -4.10
C ALA A 85 1.83 12.59 -4.17
N HIS A 86 2.36 11.46 -4.63
CA HIS A 86 3.79 11.25 -4.85
C HIS A 86 4.11 11.15 -6.34
N SER A 87 5.37 11.39 -6.68
CA SER A 87 5.84 11.34 -8.06
C SER A 87 5.61 9.96 -8.67
N VAL A 88 5.21 9.97 -9.91
CA VAL A 88 5.12 8.78 -10.78
C VAL A 88 6.24 8.82 -11.82
N GLN A 89 6.30 7.85 -12.73
CA GLN A 89 7.28 7.81 -13.82
C GLN A 89 7.23 9.11 -14.65
N LYS A 90 8.40 9.65 -15.02
CA LYS A 90 8.53 10.96 -15.67
C LYS A 90 7.70 11.17 -16.94
N ALA A 91 7.41 10.09 -17.67
CA ALA A 91 6.63 10.13 -18.91
C ALA A 91 5.11 10.09 -18.69
N LEU A 92 4.65 9.85 -17.46
CA LEU A 92 3.24 9.67 -17.13
C LEU A 92 2.69 10.85 -16.33
N LYS A 93 1.39 11.04 -16.43
CA LYS A 93 0.66 11.99 -15.60
C LYS A 93 -0.12 11.23 -14.52
N PRO A 94 -0.20 11.77 -13.30
CA PRO A 94 -1.12 11.25 -12.28
C PRO A 94 -2.56 11.24 -12.82
N ILE A 95 -3.37 10.33 -12.30
CA ILE A 95 -4.80 10.25 -12.63
C ILE A 95 -5.56 11.17 -11.67
N ASP A 96 -6.50 11.93 -12.20
CA ASP A 96 -7.35 12.78 -11.41
C ASP A 96 -8.12 11.96 -10.36
N ASN A 97 -8.31 12.52 -9.17
CA ASN A 97 -8.97 11.88 -8.03
C ASN A 97 -8.25 10.66 -7.42
N ILE A 98 -7.02 10.33 -7.85
CA ILE A 98 -6.18 9.28 -7.23
C ILE A 98 -4.84 9.89 -6.83
N LYS A 99 -4.54 9.91 -5.52
CA LYS A 99 -3.28 10.46 -5.04
C LYS A 99 -2.09 9.54 -5.31
N ASN A 100 -2.27 8.25 -5.05
CA ASN A 100 -1.17 7.28 -5.15
C ASN A 100 -1.67 5.95 -5.72
N ILE A 101 -0.90 5.35 -6.62
CA ILE A 101 -1.17 4.01 -7.15
C ILE A 101 -0.08 3.07 -6.62
N ILE A 102 -0.51 2.01 -5.93
CA ILE A 102 0.35 0.95 -5.42
C ILE A 102 0.15 -0.30 -6.27
N ALA A 103 1.16 -0.70 -7.03
CA ALA A 103 1.12 -1.95 -7.79
C ALA A 103 1.47 -3.14 -6.89
N VAL A 104 0.65 -4.18 -6.90
CA VAL A 104 0.94 -5.47 -6.27
C VAL A 104 1.29 -6.47 -7.35
N ALA A 105 2.51 -6.97 -7.31
CA ALA A 105 3.07 -7.82 -8.35
C ALA A 105 3.68 -9.10 -7.78
N SER A 106 3.80 -10.11 -8.64
CA SER A 106 4.51 -11.35 -8.31
C SER A 106 5.24 -11.89 -9.52
N GLY A 107 6.36 -12.57 -9.30
CA GLY A 107 7.15 -13.19 -10.38
C GLY A 107 6.46 -14.40 -11.01
N LYS A 108 5.53 -15.05 -10.30
CA LYS A 108 4.76 -16.22 -10.79
C LYS A 108 3.36 -16.27 -10.18
N GLY A 109 2.47 -17.07 -10.77
CA GLY A 109 1.15 -17.35 -10.23
C GLY A 109 1.17 -18.23 -8.98
N GLY A 110 0.10 -18.19 -8.18
CA GLY A 110 -0.09 -19.07 -7.02
C GLY A 110 0.64 -18.67 -5.74
N VAL A 111 1.29 -17.49 -5.71
CA VAL A 111 1.97 -16.99 -4.48
C VAL A 111 1.05 -16.20 -3.54
N GLY A 112 -0.23 -16.05 -3.87
CA GLY A 112 -1.20 -15.30 -3.07
C GLY A 112 -1.18 -13.79 -3.32
N LYS A 113 -0.77 -13.34 -4.51
CA LYS A 113 -0.72 -11.92 -4.92
C LYS A 113 -2.05 -11.21 -4.74
N SER A 114 -3.13 -11.74 -5.34
CA SER A 114 -4.46 -11.11 -5.34
C SER A 114 -5.09 -11.10 -3.95
N THR A 115 -4.90 -12.17 -3.17
CA THR A 115 -5.29 -12.24 -1.75
C THR A 115 -4.54 -11.18 -0.92
N THR A 116 -3.25 -10.99 -1.18
CA THR A 116 -2.45 -9.95 -0.52
C THR A 116 -2.93 -8.56 -0.96
N ALA A 117 -3.24 -8.35 -2.24
CA ALA A 117 -3.70 -7.06 -2.75
C ALA A 117 -5.02 -6.62 -2.11
N VAL A 118 -6.03 -7.50 -2.03
CA VAL A 118 -7.31 -7.15 -1.41
C VAL A 118 -7.19 -6.89 0.08
N ASN A 119 -6.44 -7.71 0.83
CA ASN A 119 -6.24 -7.50 2.26
C ASN A 119 -5.37 -6.28 2.57
N LEU A 120 -4.39 -5.96 1.71
CA LEU A 120 -3.62 -4.70 1.79
C LEU A 120 -4.53 -3.49 1.63
N ALA A 121 -5.42 -3.50 0.63
CA ALA A 121 -6.36 -2.42 0.38
C ALA A 121 -7.32 -2.22 1.56
N LEU A 122 -7.88 -3.31 2.09
CA LEU A 122 -8.76 -3.29 3.26
C LEU A 122 -8.03 -2.79 4.50
N ALA A 123 -6.81 -3.23 4.73
CA ALA A 123 -6.00 -2.78 5.86
C ALA A 123 -5.65 -1.29 5.77
N LEU A 124 -5.33 -0.75 4.58
CA LEU A 124 -5.14 0.68 4.36
C LEU A 124 -6.43 1.47 4.67
N ALA A 125 -7.60 0.94 4.31
CA ALA A 125 -8.88 1.56 4.59
C ALA A 125 -9.20 1.56 6.10
N GLU A 126 -8.93 0.47 6.82
CA GLU A 126 -9.07 0.40 8.28
C GLU A 126 -8.17 1.41 9.00
N GLU A 127 -6.98 1.67 8.45
CA GLU A 127 -6.06 2.69 8.98
C GLU A 127 -6.49 4.12 8.64
N GLY A 128 -7.63 4.31 7.95
CA GLY A 128 -8.27 5.60 7.73
C GLY A 128 -8.03 6.22 6.36
N ALA A 129 -7.51 5.48 5.38
CA ALA A 129 -7.37 5.95 4.00
C ALA A 129 -8.62 5.67 3.17
N ARG A 130 -8.84 6.46 2.12
CA ARG A 130 -9.82 6.18 1.06
C ARG A 130 -9.14 5.34 -0.01
N VAL A 131 -9.63 4.13 -0.23
CA VAL A 131 -8.91 3.14 -1.02
C VAL A 131 -9.79 2.54 -2.11
N GLY A 132 -9.17 2.31 -3.26
CA GLY A 132 -9.74 1.53 -4.36
C GLY A 132 -8.87 0.33 -4.71
N VAL A 133 -9.48 -0.64 -5.41
CA VAL A 133 -8.80 -1.81 -5.99
C VAL A 133 -9.11 -1.88 -7.47
N LEU A 134 -8.07 -1.98 -8.29
CA LEU A 134 -8.17 -2.32 -9.70
C LEU A 134 -7.62 -3.73 -9.92
N ASP A 135 -8.49 -4.64 -10.33
CA ASP A 135 -8.09 -5.97 -10.80
C ASP A 135 -7.55 -5.87 -12.24
N ALA A 136 -6.24 -5.95 -12.35
CA ALA A 136 -5.56 -5.89 -13.62
C ALA A 136 -5.18 -7.28 -14.18
N ASP A 137 -5.57 -8.36 -13.49
CA ASP A 137 -5.38 -9.73 -13.96
C ASP A 137 -6.55 -10.16 -14.87
N ILE A 138 -6.53 -9.69 -16.11
CA ILE A 138 -7.60 -9.96 -17.11
C ILE A 138 -7.75 -11.46 -17.40
N TYR A 139 -6.68 -12.24 -17.27
CA TYR A 139 -6.73 -13.67 -17.56
C TYR A 139 -7.41 -14.49 -16.46
N GLY A 140 -7.38 -14.00 -15.23
CA GLY A 140 -7.99 -14.66 -14.09
C GLY A 140 -8.50 -13.66 -13.07
N PRO A 141 -9.51 -12.83 -13.44
CA PRO A 141 -10.02 -11.80 -12.54
C PRO A 141 -10.58 -12.43 -11.28
N SER A 142 -10.14 -11.97 -10.14
CA SER A 142 -10.46 -12.59 -8.85
C SER A 142 -11.05 -11.63 -7.81
N GLN A 143 -10.82 -10.33 -7.98
CA GLN A 143 -11.25 -9.33 -6.99
C GLN A 143 -12.77 -9.24 -6.80
N PRO A 144 -13.64 -9.41 -7.84
CA PRO A 144 -15.07 -9.46 -7.62
C PRO A 144 -15.49 -10.53 -6.62
N ARG A 145 -14.98 -11.75 -6.81
CA ARG A 145 -15.26 -12.88 -5.92
C ARG A 145 -14.69 -12.66 -4.54
N MET A 146 -13.44 -12.22 -4.43
CA MET A 146 -12.76 -11.98 -3.16
C MET A 146 -13.44 -10.90 -2.32
N LEU A 147 -14.02 -9.88 -2.96
CA LEU A 147 -14.78 -8.83 -2.28
C LEU A 147 -16.27 -9.16 -2.09
N GLY A 148 -16.73 -10.30 -2.58
CA GLY A 148 -18.14 -10.68 -2.52
C GLY A 148 -19.07 -9.73 -3.29
N ILE A 149 -18.54 -9.04 -4.32
CA ILE A 149 -19.28 -8.08 -5.12
C ILE A 149 -19.90 -8.78 -6.33
N THR A 150 -21.19 -8.59 -6.52
CA THR A 150 -21.95 -9.12 -7.66
C THR A 150 -22.61 -7.99 -8.44
N GLY A 151 -22.96 -8.26 -9.71
CA GLY A 151 -23.58 -7.27 -10.60
C GLY A 151 -22.59 -6.62 -11.54
N LYS A 152 -23.04 -5.57 -12.22
CA LYS A 152 -22.26 -4.83 -13.22
C LYS A 152 -22.18 -3.35 -12.85
N PRO A 153 -21.05 -2.68 -13.15
CA PRO A 153 -20.93 -1.26 -12.93
C PRO A 153 -21.94 -0.47 -13.79
N GLU A 154 -22.47 0.58 -13.19
CA GLU A 154 -23.40 1.49 -13.90
C GLU A 154 -22.61 2.51 -14.71
N SER A 155 -23.26 3.06 -15.75
CA SER A 155 -22.75 4.19 -16.53
C SER A 155 -23.84 5.24 -16.60
N THR A 156 -23.56 6.42 -16.06
CA THR A 156 -24.55 7.53 -16.08
C THR A 156 -24.49 8.34 -17.36
N ASP A 157 -23.34 8.38 -18.02
CA ASP A 157 -23.06 9.18 -19.22
C ASP A 157 -22.84 8.34 -20.50
N GLY A 158 -22.88 7.01 -20.36
CA GLY A 158 -22.60 6.06 -21.45
C GLY A 158 -21.13 6.01 -21.88
N LYS A 159 -20.21 6.67 -21.13
CA LYS A 159 -18.77 6.72 -21.43
C LYS A 159 -17.93 6.26 -20.26
N THR A 160 -18.30 6.66 -19.05
CA THR A 160 -17.59 6.30 -17.85
C THR A 160 -18.36 5.27 -17.02
N LEU A 161 -17.67 4.56 -16.16
CA LEU A 161 -18.21 3.52 -15.28
C LEU A 161 -18.11 3.96 -13.82
N GLU A 162 -19.19 3.78 -13.08
CA GLU A 162 -19.13 3.94 -11.64
C GLU A 162 -18.42 2.74 -11.00
N PRO A 163 -17.46 2.94 -10.08
CA PRO A 163 -16.81 1.83 -9.41
C PRO A 163 -17.81 1.05 -8.57
N MET A 164 -17.65 -0.27 -8.53
CA MET A 164 -18.39 -1.11 -7.59
C MET A 164 -17.87 -0.84 -6.17
N VAL A 165 -18.71 -1.09 -5.16
CA VAL A 165 -18.34 -0.84 -3.76
C VAL A 165 -18.49 -2.11 -2.94
N GLY A 166 -17.43 -2.50 -2.21
CA GLY A 166 -17.44 -3.59 -1.26
C GLY A 166 -16.54 -3.29 -0.06
N TYR A 167 -17.06 -3.46 1.15
CA TYR A 167 -16.34 -3.19 2.41
C TYR A 167 -15.70 -1.78 2.49
N GLY A 168 -16.35 -0.79 1.87
CA GLY A 168 -15.84 0.58 1.83
C GLY A 168 -14.76 0.85 0.78
N LEU A 169 -14.34 -0.16 0.01
CA LEU A 169 -13.44 0.00 -1.12
C LEU A 169 -14.22 0.30 -2.41
N GLN A 170 -13.66 1.16 -3.24
CA GLN A 170 -14.06 1.27 -4.66
C GLN A 170 -13.33 0.18 -5.44
N ALA A 171 -14.03 -0.59 -6.26
CA ALA A 171 -13.45 -1.71 -6.99
C ALA A 171 -13.83 -1.68 -8.46
N MET A 172 -12.85 -1.98 -9.33
CA MET A 172 -13.08 -2.20 -10.75
C MET A 172 -12.30 -3.43 -11.22
N SER A 173 -12.94 -4.23 -12.06
CA SER A 173 -12.39 -5.46 -12.65
C SER A 173 -13.07 -5.74 -13.97
N ILE A 174 -12.34 -6.32 -14.90
CA ILE A 174 -12.93 -6.87 -16.11
C ILE A 174 -13.98 -7.96 -15.78
N GLY A 175 -13.80 -8.64 -14.64
CA GLY A 175 -14.74 -9.66 -14.16
C GLY A 175 -16.15 -9.15 -13.83
N PHE A 176 -16.35 -7.83 -13.69
CA PHE A 176 -17.70 -7.25 -13.59
C PHE A 176 -18.37 -7.06 -14.95
N LEU A 177 -17.60 -7.04 -16.04
CA LEU A 177 -18.10 -6.70 -17.38
C LEU A 177 -18.33 -7.92 -18.25
N ILE A 178 -17.62 -9.02 -17.99
CA ILE A 178 -17.71 -10.27 -18.73
C ILE A 178 -18.27 -11.38 -17.86
N ASP A 179 -18.95 -12.35 -18.47
CA ASP A 179 -19.40 -13.53 -17.74
C ASP A 179 -18.23 -14.50 -17.55
N GLU A 180 -18.11 -15.07 -16.34
CA GLU A 180 -17.02 -15.99 -15.97
C GLU A 180 -16.87 -17.20 -16.90
N GLU A 181 -18.00 -17.69 -17.47
CA GLU A 181 -18.03 -18.83 -18.38
C GLU A 181 -17.72 -18.49 -19.84
N THR A 182 -17.59 -17.19 -20.18
CA THR A 182 -17.35 -16.79 -21.56
C THR A 182 -15.85 -16.84 -21.88
N PRO A 183 -15.39 -17.76 -22.75
CA PRO A 183 -13.99 -17.82 -23.12
C PRO A 183 -13.61 -16.61 -23.98
N MET A 184 -12.81 -15.72 -23.44
CA MET A 184 -12.27 -14.55 -24.16
C MET A 184 -10.85 -14.85 -24.62
N ILE A 185 -10.58 -14.62 -25.90
CA ILE A 185 -9.23 -14.74 -26.46
C ILE A 185 -8.55 -13.38 -26.35
N TRP A 186 -7.84 -13.17 -25.24
CA TRP A 186 -7.07 -11.95 -25.02
C TRP A 186 -5.71 -12.03 -25.68
N ARG A 187 -5.35 -10.97 -26.43
CA ARG A 187 -3.99 -10.75 -26.92
C ARG A 187 -3.36 -9.58 -26.17
N GLY A 188 -2.05 -9.59 -25.98
CA GLY A 188 -1.32 -8.60 -25.18
C GLY A 188 -1.74 -7.13 -25.39
N PRO A 189 -1.81 -6.61 -26.64
CA PRO A 189 -2.26 -5.24 -26.88
C PRO A 189 -3.71 -4.96 -26.43
N MET A 190 -4.62 -5.95 -26.58
CA MET A 190 -6.02 -5.82 -26.14
C MET A 190 -6.12 -5.78 -24.62
N VAL A 191 -5.32 -6.58 -23.92
CA VAL A 191 -5.23 -6.58 -22.44
C VAL A 191 -4.82 -5.21 -21.95
N THR A 192 -3.76 -4.65 -22.50
CA THR A 192 -3.26 -3.35 -22.09
C THR A 192 -4.29 -2.24 -22.32
N GLN A 193 -4.94 -2.23 -23.50
CA GLN A 193 -5.96 -1.24 -23.82
C GLN A 193 -7.17 -1.36 -22.89
N ALA A 194 -7.66 -2.57 -22.62
CA ALA A 194 -8.78 -2.78 -21.70
C ALA A 194 -8.45 -2.28 -20.28
N LEU A 195 -7.23 -2.54 -19.79
CA LEU A 195 -6.82 -2.06 -18.47
C LEU A 195 -6.64 -0.54 -18.41
N GLU A 196 -6.12 0.07 -19.48
CA GLU A 196 -6.08 1.54 -19.58
C GLU A 196 -7.49 2.13 -19.53
N GLN A 197 -8.45 1.51 -20.20
CA GLN A 197 -9.86 1.94 -20.16
C GLN A 197 -10.45 1.75 -18.75
N LEU A 198 -10.29 0.57 -18.12
CA LEU A 198 -10.78 0.34 -16.77
C LEU A 198 -10.18 1.32 -15.76
N LEU A 199 -8.93 1.72 -15.93
CA LEU A 199 -8.27 2.68 -15.05
C LEU A 199 -8.78 4.12 -15.28
N ASN A 200 -8.88 4.55 -16.56
CA ASN A 200 -9.15 5.95 -16.90
C ASN A 200 -10.65 6.25 -17.02
N ASP A 201 -11.48 5.27 -17.44
CA ASP A 201 -12.91 5.46 -17.67
C ASP A 201 -13.75 5.11 -16.42
N THR A 202 -13.10 4.72 -15.30
CA THR A 202 -13.78 4.56 -14.01
C THR A 202 -13.80 5.89 -13.25
N ASN A 203 -14.97 6.26 -12.76
CA ASN A 203 -15.21 7.48 -11.96
C ASN A 203 -14.72 7.29 -10.52
N TRP A 204 -13.39 7.14 -10.33
CA TRP A 204 -12.80 7.05 -9.01
C TRP A 204 -13.07 8.31 -8.19
N ALA A 205 -13.56 8.15 -6.96
CA ALA A 205 -13.92 9.27 -6.10
C ALA A 205 -12.87 9.50 -5.01
N ASP A 206 -11.96 10.47 -5.27
CA ASP A 206 -11.04 11.05 -4.28
C ASP A 206 -10.26 10.02 -3.44
N LEU A 207 -9.53 9.12 -4.12
CA LEU A 207 -8.76 8.06 -3.49
C LEU A 207 -7.41 8.56 -2.94
N ASP A 208 -7.06 8.12 -1.75
CA ASP A 208 -5.72 8.25 -1.21
C ASP A 208 -4.78 7.22 -1.81
N TYR A 209 -5.30 5.99 -2.02
CA TYR A 209 -4.58 4.89 -2.67
C TYR A 209 -5.49 4.11 -3.61
N LEU A 210 -4.96 3.78 -4.79
CA LEU A 210 -5.50 2.74 -5.66
C LEU A 210 -4.52 1.56 -5.64
N VAL A 211 -4.95 0.40 -5.14
CA VAL A 211 -4.18 -0.84 -5.18
C VAL A 211 -4.47 -1.54 -6.50
N VAL A 212 -3.44 -1.75 -7.32
CA VAL A 212 -3.55 -2.42 -8.62
C VAL A 212 -3.00 -3.83 -8.50
N ASP A 213 -3.89 -4.81 -8.62
CA ASP A 213 -3.55 -6.24 -8.64
C ASP A 213 -3.09 -6.64 -10.04
N LEU A 214 -1.76 -6.62 -10.28
CA LEU A 214 -1.19 -6.89 -11.60
C LEU A 214 -1.29 -8.39 -11.97
N PRO A 215 -1.30 -8.74 -13.27
CA PRO A 215 -1.18 -10.13 -13.68
C PRO A 215 0.13 -10.76 -13.15
N PRO A 216 0.18 -12.08 -12.91
CA PRO A 216 1.39 -12.73 -12.45
C PRO A 216 2.47 -12.82 -13.54
N GLY A 217 3.73 -12.88 -13.14
CA GLY A 217 4.87 -13.04 -14.05
C GLY A 217 5.65 -11.74 -14.29
N THR A 218 6.58 -11.80 -15.26
CA THR A 218 7.49 -10.70 -15.63
C THR A 218 7.62 -10.53 -17.15
N GLY A 219 6.56 -10.91 -17.87
CA GLY A 219 6.51 -10.84 -19.32
C GLY A 219 6.17 -9.45 -19.87
N ASP A 220 6.02 -9.36 -21.20
CA ASP A 220 5.78 -8.09 -21.90
C ASP A 220 4.51 -7.38 -21.45
N THR A 221 3.46 -8.11 -21.10
CA THR A 221 2.20 -7.53 -20.62
C THR A 221 2.40 -6.77 -19.31
N GLN A 222 3.08 -7.39 -18.32
CA GLN A 222 3.38 -6.77 -17.02
C GLN A 222 4.30 -5.57 -17.18
N LEU A 223 5.33 -5.69 -18.03
CA LEU A 223 6.22 -4.57 -18.32
C LEU A 223 5.47 -3.40 -18.96
N THR A 224 4.59 -3.68 -19.93
CA THR A 224 3.80 -2.65 -20.60
C THR A 224 2.83 -1.98 -19.64
N LEU A 225 2.18 -2.74 -18.75
CA LEU A 225 1.31 -2.20 -17.72
C LEU A 225 2.08 -1.32 -16.74
N ALA A 226 3.23 -1.79 -16.26
CA ALA A 226 4.08 -1.00 -15.37
C ALA A 226 4.62 0.28 -16.03
N GLN A 227 4.69 0.35 -17.37
CA GLN A 227 5.07 1.55 -18.12
C GLN A 227 3.91 2.52 -18.37
N LYS A 228 2.66 2.04 -18.36
CA LYS A 228 1.47 2.84 -18.75
C LYS A 228 0.62 3.28 -17.55
N VAL A 229 0.64 2.53 -16.47
CA VAL A 229 -0.03 2.90 -15.22
C VAL A 229 0.91 3.83 -14.43
N PRO A 230 0.44 5.00 -13.97
CA PRO A 230 1.26 5.94 -13.19
C PRO A 230 1.43 5.46 -11.74
N VAL A 231 2.33 4.49 -11.57
CA VAL A 231 2.57 3.81 -10.29
C VAL A 231 3.46 4.65 -9.39
N SER A 232 3.01 4.93 -8.17
CA SER A 232 3.79 5.65 -7.14
C SER A 232 4.74 4.72 -6.38
N GLY A 233 4.46 3.41 -6.36
CA GLY A 233 5.32 2.40 -5.77
C GLY A 233 4.79 0.99 -5.96
N ALA A 234 5.66 -0.01 -5.87
CA ALA A 234 5.32 -1.41 -6.06
C ALA A 234 5.60 -2.26 -4.81
N VAL A 235 4.73 -3.22 -4.55
CA VAL A 235 4.89 -4.28 -3.54
C VAL A 235 5.05 -5.61 -4.28
N ILE A 236 6.09 -6.38 -3.93
CA ILE A 236 6.36 -7.67 -4.55
C ILE A 236 5.96 -8.78 -3.58
N VAL A 237 5.05 -9.66 -4.03
CA VAL A 237 4.60 -10.82 -3.27
C VAL A 237 5.35 -12.07 -3.75
N THR A 238 5.93 -12.81 -2.83
CA THR A 238 6.64 -14.06 -3.10
C THR A 238 6.39 -15.09 -2.01
N THR A 239 6.88 -16.30 -2.19
CA THR A 239 6.94 -17.35 -1.16
C THR A 239 8.41 -17.69 -0.87
N PRO A 240 8.75 -18.37 0.25
CA PRO A 240 10.14 -18.66 0.61
C PRO A 240 10.89 -19.59 -0.36
N GLN A 241 10.19 -20.26 -1.26
CA GLN A 241 10.77 -21.22 -2.21
C GLN A 241 11.76 -20.54 -3.17
N ASP A 242 12.92 -21.14 -3.41
CA ASP A 242 13.98 -20.59 -4.29
C ASP A 242 13.48 -20.22 -5.69
N ILE A 243 12.63 -21.08 -6.29
CA ILE A 243 12.05 -20.80 -7.62
C ILE A 243 11.15 -19.55 -7.60
N ALA A 244 10.36 -19.36 -6.55
CA ALA A 244 9.53 -18.16 -6.41
C ALA A 244 10.38 -16.90 -6.23
N LEU A 245 11.45 -17.00 -5.46
CA LEU A 245 12.41 -15.91 -5.23
C LEU A 245 13.15 -15.54 -6.51
N LEU A 246 13.54 -16.51 -7.34
CA LEU A 246 14.15 -16.24 -8.65
C LEU A 246 13.24 -15.40 -9.55
N ASP A 247 11.95 -15.73 -9.59
CA ASP A 247 10.99 -14.96 -10.39
C ASP A 247 10.64 -13.60 -9.75
N ALA A 248 10.56 -13.53 -8.42
CA ALA A 248 10.38 -12.27 -7.71
C ALA A 248 11.53 -11.27 -7.97
N ARG A 249 12.77 -11.77 -8.08
CA ARG A 249 13.95 -10.95 -8.48
C ARG A 249 13.78 -10.34 -9.87
N LYS A 250 13.23 -11.09 -10.83
CA LYS A 250 12.93 -10.55 -12.17
C LYS A 250 11.87 -9.45 -12.09
N GLY A 251 10.84 -9.64 -11.24
CA GLY A 251 9.81 -8.62 -11.00
C GLY A 251 10.40 -7.33 -10.42
N LEU A 252 11.29 -7.44 -9.41
CA LEU A 252 11.99 -6.30 -8.85
C LEU A 252 12.79 -5.55 -9.92
N LYS A 253 13.59 -6.27 -10.71
CA LYS A 253 14.38 -5.68 -11.80
C LYS A 253 13.53 -5.05 -12.91
N MET A 254 12.32 -5.58 -13.14
CA MET A 254 11.36 -4.98 -14.06
C MET A 254 10.93 -3.59 -13.57
N PHE A 255 10.56 -3.45 -12.28
CA PHE A 255 10.17 -2.16 -11.72
C PHE A 255 11.32 -1.16 -11.68
N GLU A 256 12.53 -1.59 -11.35
CA GLU A 256 13.73 -0.74 -11.45
C GLU A 256 13.92 -0.19 -12.88
N LYS A 257 13.75 -1.03 -13.90
CA LYS A 257 13.90 -0.66 -15.31
C LYS A 257 12.88 0.39 -15.76
N VAL A 258 11.69 0.41 -15.19
CA VAL A 258 10.62 1.38 -15.50
C VAL A 258 10.57 2.54 -14.51
N GLU A 259 11.57 2.70 -13.68
CA GLU A 259 11.72 3.78 -12.69
C GLU A 259 10.56 3.84 -11.67
N VAL A 260 9.99 2.68 -11.30
CA VAL A 260 8.99 2.56 -10.23
C VAL A 260 9.69 2.11 -8.95
N PRO A 261 9.59 2.85 -7.84
CA PRO A 261 10.21 2.44 -6.59
C PRO A 261 9.53 1.18 -6.04
N VAL A 262 10.34 0.19 -5.65
CA VAL A 262 9.85 -0.99 -4.92
C VAL A 262 9.79 -0.63 -3.44
N LEU A 263 8.58 -0.58 -2.89
CA LEU A 263 8.32 -0.24 -1.48
C LEU A 263 8.76 -1.35 -0.54
N GLY A 264 8.72 -2.59 -1.03
CA GLY A 264 9.20 -3.76 -0.31
C GLY A 264 8.62 -5.07 -0.79
N ILE A 265 8.95 -6.12 -0.05
CA ILE A 265 8.58 -7.52 -0.31
C ILE A 265 7.61 -8.00 0.76
N VAL A 266 6.57 -8.72 0.36
CA VAL A 266 5.73 -9.53 1.24
C VAL A 266 6.07 -11.00 1.00
N GLU A 267 6.57 -11.69 2.04
CA GLU A 267 6.79 -13.12 2.02
C GLU A 267 5.52 -13.82 2.47
N ASN A 268 4.78 -14.42 1.54
CA ASN A 268 3.57 -15.19 1.84
C ASN A 268 3.92 -16.66 2.07
N MET A 269 3.07 -17.37 2.81
CA MET A 269 3.24 -18.79 3.14
C MET A 269 4.58 -19.06 3.87
N SER A 270 5.01 -18.13 4.71
CA SER A 270 6.31 -18.18 5.42
C SER A 270 6.35 -19.25 6.50
N THR A 271 5.24 -19.43 7.20
CA THR A 271 5.09 -20.42 8.28
C THR A 271 3.71 -21.05 8.21
N HIS A 272 3.61 -22.28 8.68
CA HIS A 272 2.34 -22.97 8.94
C HIS A 272 2.26 -23.31 10.41
N ILE A 273 1.15 -22.97 11.05
CA ILE A 273 0.87 -23.34 12.43
C ILE A 273 -0.16 -24.47 12.41
N CYS A 274 0.23 -25.66 12.86
CA CYS A 274 -0.65 -26.81 12.93
C CYS A 274 -1.86 -26.50 13.83
N SER A 275 -3.07 -26.58 13.27
CA SER A 275 -4.31 -26.32 14.00
C SER A 275 -4.58 -27.33 15.14
N ASN A 276 -3.96 -28.51 15.11
CA ASN A 276 -4.15 -29.56 16.11
C ASN A 276 -3.20 -29.45 17.31
N CYS A 277 -1.91 -29.12 17.09
CA CYS A 277 -0.91 -29.13 18.16
C CYS A 277 -0.17 -27.79 18.33
N GLY A 278 -0.42 -26.79 17.48
CA GLY A 278 0.25 -25.48 17.54
C GLY A 278 1.71 -25.51 17.09
N HIS A 279 2.23 -26.63 16.57
CA HIS A 279 3.58 -26.70 16.04
C HIS A 279 3.75 -25.81 14.84
N GLU A 280 4.81 -24.99 14.84
CA GLU A 280 5.15 -24.07 13.75
C GLU A 280 6.15 -24.71 12.82
N GLU A 281 5.82 -24.76 11.53
CA GLU A 281 6.63 -25.38 10.49
C GLU A 281 6.88 -24.39 9.34
N HIS A 282 8.07 -24.47 8.76
CA HIS A 282 8.44 -23.74 7.53
C HIS A 282 8.33 -24.67 6.31
N ILE A 283 7.09 -24.97 5.89
CA ILE A 283 6.82 -25.95 4.82
C ILE A 283 7.56 -25.61 3.52
N PHE A 284 7.67 -24.32 3.19
CA PHE A 284 8.31 -23.84 1.96
C PHE A 284 9.71 -23.27 2.17
N GLY A 285 10.32 -23.48 3.34
CA GLY A 285 11.58 -22.87 3.75
C GLY A 285 11.37 -21.58 4.55
N SER A 286 12.46 -20.97 4.98
CA SER A 286 12.44 -19.78 5.83
C SER A 286 13.42 -18.70 5.37
N GLY A 287 13.07 -17.43 5.58
CA GLY A 287 14.00 -16.30 5.42
C GLY A 287 14.36 -15.94 3.97
N GLY A 288 13.71 -16.54 2.98
CA GLY A 288 13.98 -16.27 1.57
C GLY A 288 13.66 -14.83 1.19
N GLY A 289 12.51 -14.31 1.63
CA GLY A 289 12.11 -12.92 1.43
C GLY A 289 13.04 -11.93 2.14
N ALA A 290 13.45 -12.22 3.36
CA ALA A 290 14.41 -11.41 4.10
C ALA A 290 15.79 -11.36 3.43
N SER A 291 16.29 -12.52 2.95
CA SER A 291 17.54 -12.61 2.20
C SER A 291 17.48 -11.80 0.91
N MET A 292 16.37 -11.90 0.18
CA MET A 292 16.15 -11.11 -1.04
C MET A 292 16.05 -9.61 -0.73
N ALA A 293 15.33 -9.22 0.31
CA ALA A 293 15.20 -7.83 0.74
C ALA A 293 16.58 -7.21 1.04
N ASN A 294 17.42 -7.92 1.82
CA ASN A 294 18.79 -7.50 2.12
C ASN A 294 19.65 -7.40 0.85
N GLN A 295 19.57 -8.37 -0.04
CA GLN A 295 20.38 -8.41 -1.28
C GLN A 295 20.06 -7.25 -2.22
N TYR A 296 18.80 -6.82 -2.28
CA TYR A 296 18.34 -5.77 -3.19
C TYR A 296 18.10 -4.42 -2.50
N HIS A 297 18.45 -4.31 -1.22
CA HIS A 297 18.29 -3.09 -0.41
C HIS A 297 16.85 -2.55 -0.44
N VAL A 298 15.87 -3.46 -0.35
CA VAL A 298 14.46 -3.16 -0.19
C VAL A 298 13.97 -3.74 1.13
N ASP A 299 12.83 -3.27 1.64
CA ASP A 299 12.32 -3.72 2.93
C ASP A 299 11.53 -5.02 2.83
N LEU A 300 11.61 -5.86 3.86
CA LEU A 300 10.63 -6.91 4.12
C LEU A 300 9.44 -6.27 4.85
N LEU A 301 8.33 -6.05 4.13
CA LEU A 301 7.13 -5.41 4.71
C LEU A 301 6.45 -6.31 5.74
N GLY A 302 6.49 -7.62 5.52
CA GLY A 302 5.99 -8.62 6.46
C GLY A 302 5.99 -10.02 5.89
N SER A 303 5.72 -10.98 6.79
CA SER A 303 5.62 -12.40 6.47
C SER A 303 4.25 -12.93 6.90
N LEU A 304 3.51 -13.45 5.92
CA LEU A 304 2.16 -14.00 6.11
C LEU A 304 2.23 -15.52 6.28
N PRO A 305 1.41 -16.10 7.16
CA PRO A 305 1.38 -17.54 7.33
C PRO A 305 0.66 -18.25 6.17
N LEU A 306 0.94 -19.53 6.01
CA LEU A 306 0.10 -20.47 5.26
C LEU A 306 -1.03 -20.91 6.20
N ASP A 307 -2.19 -20.28 6.08
CA ASP A 307 -3.35 -20.52 6.92
C ASP A 307 -4.59 -20.77 6.05
N ILE A 308 -5.34 -21.82 6.36
CA ILE A 308 -6.53 -22.22 5.59
C ILE A 308 -7.62 -21.14 5.65
N ARG A 309 -7.70 -20.39 6.74
CA ARG A 309 -8.70 -19.31 6.93
C ARG A 309 -8.53 -18.22 5.89
N ILE A 310 -7.28 -17.81 5.58
CA ILE A 310 -7.01 -16.79 4.55
C ILE A 310 -7.67 -17.21 3.23
N ARG A 311 -7.57 -18.48 2.85
CA ARG A 311 -8.17 -19.01 1.63
C ARG A 311 -9.70 -19.06 1.74
N GLU A 312 -10.22 -19.69 2.78
CA GLU A 312 -11.68 -19.92 2.93
C GLU A 312 -12.46 -18.61 3.02
N GLU A 313 -11.95 -17.65 3.77
CA GLU A 313 -12.56 -16.33 3.93
C GLU A 313 -12.50 -15.54 2.63
N THR A 314 -11.36 -15.50 1.97
CA THR A 314 -11.18 -14.77 0.71
C THR A 314 -12.01 -15.40 -0.41
N ASP A 315 -12.00 -16.73 -0.56
CA ASP A 315 -12.82 -17.45 -1.53
C ASP A 315 -14.32 -17.30 -1.25
N GLY A 316 -14.67 -17.13 0.01
CA GLY A 316 -16.03 -16.87 0.49
C GLY A 316 -16.50 -15.43 0.30
N GLY A 317 -15.68 -14.54 -0.26
CA GLY A 317 -16.04 -13.14 -0.50
C GLY A 317 -15.97 -12.23 0.73
N LYS A 318 -15.30 -12.66 1.79
CA LYS A 318 -15.09 -11.90 3.01
C LYS A 318 -13.63 -12.01 3.45
N PRO A 319 -12.70 -11.22 2.86
CA PRO A 319 -11.28 -11.31 3.14
C PRO A 319 -10.93 -11.20 4.61
N THR A 320 -9.81 -11.79 5.03
CA THR A 320 -9.41 -11.98 6.43
C THR A 320 -9.44 -10.71 7.26
N VAL A 321 -9.00 -9.58 6.72
CA VAL A 321 -9.02 -8.29 7.43
C VAL A 321 -10.46 -7.90 7.85
N VAL A 322 -11.46 -8.26 7.03
CA VAL A 322 -12.87 -8.01 7.35
C VAL A 322 -13.50 -9.15 8.15
N ALA A 323 -13.12 -10.39 7.85
CA ALA A 323 -13.69 -11.57 8.48
C ALA A 323 -13.31 -11.68 9.96
N GLU A 324 -12.03 -11.47 10.26
CA GLU A 324 -11.45 -11.59 11.60
C GLU A 324 -10.55 -10.37 11.91
N PRO A 325 -11.11 -9.15 12.13
CA PRO A 325 -10.31 -7.93 12.25
C PRO A 325 -9.30 -7.96 13.40
N ASP A 326 -9.58 -8.66 14.48
CA ASP A 326 -8.72 -8.76 15.66
C ASP A 326 -7.72 -9.92 15.59
N ALA A 327 -7.81 -10.78 14.58
CA ALA A 327 -6.91 -11.91 14.43
C ALA A 327 -5.46 -11.46 14.15
N ARG A 328 -4.49 -12.29 14.57
CA ARG A 328 -3.07 -12.05 14.32
C ARG A 328 -2.76 -11.84 12.83
N ILE A 329 -3.46 -12.54 11.94
CA ILE A 329 -3.26 -12.42 10.50
C ILE A 329 -3.66 -11.02 10.01
N SER A 330 -4.80 -10.52 10.45
CA SER A 330 -5.27 -9.16 10.16
C SER A 330 -4.33 -8.09 10.70
N GLN A 331 -3.75 -8.32 11.87
CA GLN A 331 -2.72 -7.44 12.43
C GLN A 331 -1.47 -7.42 11.54
N ILE A 332 -1.05 -8.56 10.99
CA ILE A 332 0.09 -8.63 10.04
C ILE A 332 -0.24 -7.84 8.77
N TYR A 333 -1.44 -7.98 8.20
CA TYR A 333 -1.85 -7.18 7.03
C TYR A 333 -1.86 -5.68 7.33
N ARG A 334 -2.35 -5.24 8.50
CA ARG A 334 -2.30 -3.84 8.93
C ARG A 334 -0.86 -3.34 9.06
N GLU A 335 0.02 -4.15 9.63
CA GLU A 335 1.44 -3.83 9.73
C GLU A 335 2.10 -3.65 8.35
N ILE A 336 1.81 -4.57 7.40
CA ILE A 336 2.25 -4.47 6.00
C ILE A 336 1.70 -3.19 5.36
N ALA A 337 0.43 -2.86 5.59
CA ALA A 337 -0.22 -1.67 5.06
C ALA A 337 0.43 -0.38 5.56
N ARG A 338 0.65 -0.27 6.88
CA ARG A 338 1.34 0.89 7.49
C ARG A 338 2.75 1.05 6.95
N LYS A 339 3.55 -0.02 6.90
CA LYS A 339 4.91 0.02 6.34
C LYS A 339 4.90 0.44 4.88
N THR A 340 4.00 -0.14 4.06
CA THR A 340 3.85 0.23 2.65
C THR A 340 3.56 1.72 2.48
N ALA A 341 2.57 2.23 3.21
CA ALA A 341 2.17 3.63 3.14
C ALA A 341 3.24 4.57 3.74
N ALA A 342 3.88 4.18 4.83
CA ALA A 342 4.96 4.93 5.45
C ALA A 342 6.17 5.07 4.51
N LYS A 343 6.61 3.98 3.86
CA LYS A 343 7.70 4.01 2.87
C LYS A 343 7.33 4.87 1.67
N LEU A 344 6.08 4.77 1.17
CA LEU A 344 5.60 5.63 0.09
C LEU A 344 5.60 7.10 0.51
N SER A 345 5.22 7.44 1.74
CA SER A 345 5.19 8.82 2.25
C SER A 345 6.57 9.51 2.27
N LEU A 346 7.65 8.73 2.24
CA LEU A 346 9.04 9.22 2.18
C LEU A 346 9.54 9.45 0.75
N GLN A 347 8.80 9.03 -0.28
CA GLN A 347 9.15 9.24 -1.68
C GLN A 347 9.01 10.71 -2.08
N ALA A 348 9.53 11.06 -3.24
CA ALA A 348 9.40 12.41 -3.79
C ALA A 348 7.92 12.77 -3.99
N LYS A 349 7.52 13.96 -3.53
CA LYS A 349 6.14 14.45 -3.67
C LYS A 349 5.90 14.94 -5.09
N ASP A 350 4.67 14.77 -5.57
CA ASP A 350 4.22 15.42 -6.78
C ASP A 350 3.86 16.88 -6.48
N TYR A 351 4.47 17.81 -7.22
CA TYR A 351 4.20 19.24 -7.14
C TYR A 351 3.52 19.79 -8.41
N ALA A 352 3.14 18.92 -9.36
CA ALA A 352 2.56 19.35 -10.63
C ALA A 352 1.29 20.18 -10.46
N ALA A 353 0.46 19.85 -9.47
CA ALA A 353 -0.75 20.61 -9.15
C ALA A 353 -0.48 22.02 -8.57
N LYS A 354 0.74 22.31 -8.09
CA LYS A 354 1.12 23.60 -7.50
C LYS A 354 1.68 24.59 -8.52
N PHE A 355 2.11 24.11 -9.66
CA PHE A 355 2.67 24.94 -10.74
C PHE A 355 1.85 24.71 -12.00
N PRO A 356 0.90 25.62 -12.31
CA PRO A 356 0.15 25.54 -13.57
C PRO A 356 1.13 25.60 -14.75
N ASN A 357 0.88 24.78 -15.77
CA ASN A 357 1.68 24.79 -16.99
C ASN A 357 1.69 26.20 -17.59
N ILE A 358 2.87 26.80 -17.70
CA ILE A 358 3.04 28.05 -18.42
C ILE A 358 2.91 27.71 -19.91
N VAL A 359 1.75 27.99 -20.50
CA VAL A 359 1.54 27.89 -21.94
C VAL A 359 2.18 29.14 -22.57
N ILE A 360 3.33 29.00 -23.17
CA ILE A 360 3.92 30.04 -24.01
C ILE A 360 3.13 30.03 -25.31
N GLN A 361 2.18 30.96 -25.45
CA GLN A 361 1.59 31.26 -26.75
C GLN A 361 2.58 32.12 -27.54
N ASN A 362 3.22 31.49 -28.53
CA ASN A 362 3.93 32.26 -29.56
C ASN A 362 2.89 32.90 -30.48
N ASN A 363 2.79 34.20 -30.40
CA ASN A 363 2.06 35.05 -31.40
C ASN A 363 2.85 35.10 -32.69
#